data_74df18015bcc36f7e3d0dfc65dde200d
#
_entry.id   74df18015bcc36f7e3d0dfc65dde200d
#
_cell.length_a   1.000
_cell.length_b   1.000
_cell.length_c   1.000
_cell.angle_alpha   90.00
_cell.angle_beta   90.00
_cell.angle_gamma   90.00
#
_symmetry.space_group_name_H-M   'P 1'
#
loop_
_entity.id
_entity.type
_entity.pdbx_description
1 polymer ?
#
loop_
_entity_poly.entity_id
_entity_poly.type
_entity_poly.pdbx_seq_one_letter_code
_entity_poly.pdbx_strand_id
1 'polypeptide(L)'
;NQTNNYDTAHGGIVMKFMDEVGAMSAMRFSGEQCVTAAVDALDFKRPIPRGDIAVVTAWVFDEGETSVKVRLTAERENPLTGECERTSESVFTFVAIDEDGRPVTVPDLEIESERDEQLRDRGLDAQN
;
A
#
# COMPACT_ATOMS: atom_id res chain seq x y z
N ASN A 1 15.26 10.67 -6.33
CA ASN A 1 14.00 10.44 -5.66
C ASN A 1 12.97 11.49 -6.04
N GLN A 2 11.80 11.04 -6.48
CA GLN A 2 10.77 11.92 -7.03
C GLN A 2 10.24 12.92 -6.01
N THR A 3 10.09 12.53 -4.76
CA THR A 3 9.57 13.42 -3.71
C THR A 3 10.53 14.52 -3.35
N ASN A 4 11.84 14.30 -3.50
CA ASN A 4 12.85 15.28 -3.11
C ASN A 4 13.12 16.36 -4.16
N ASN A 5 12.59 16.20 -5.37
CA ASN A 5 12.85 17.12 -6.48
C ASN A 5 11.77 18.19 -6.66
N TYR A 6 10.70 18.14 -5.87
CA TYR A 6 9.55 19.02 -5.99
C TYR A 6 9.28 19.75 -4.70
N ASP A 7 8.63 20.90 -4.79
CA ASP A 7 8.21 21.66 -3.60
C ASP A 7 7.19 20.85 -2.80
N THR A 8 6.34 20.09 -3.49
CA THR A 8 5.40 19.15 -2.90
C THR A 8 5.37 17.89 -3.75
N ALA A 9 5.11 16.76 -3.13
CA ALA A 9 4.85 15.53 -3.88
C ALA A 9 3.43 15.61 -4.46
N HIS A 10 3.32 15.41 -5.76
CA HIS A 10 2.01 15.36 -6.42
C HIS A 10 1.27 14.08 -6.04
N GLY A 11 -0.06 14.15 -5.97
CA GLY A 11 -0.90 12.99 -5.67
C GLY A 11 -0.62 11.80 -6.59
N GLY A 12 -0.38 12.04 -7.88
CA GLY A 12 -0.03 10.99 -8.83
C GLY A 12 1.29 10.30 -8.54
N ILE A 13 2.29 11.02 -8.03
CA ILE A 13 3.59 10.45 -7.65
C ILE A 13 3.43 9.58 -6.41
N VAL A 14 2.71 10.06 -5.40
CA VAL A 14 2.45 9.31 -4.18
C VAL A 14 1.67 8.04 -4.51
N MET A 15 0.64 8.15 -5.34
CA MET A 15 -0.15 7.00 -5.79
C MET A 15 0.72 5.96 -6.49
N LYS A 16 1.66 6.40 -7.32
CA LYS A 16 2.59 5.50 -7.99
C LYS A 16 3.46 4.73 -6.99
N PHE A 17 3.99 5.41 -5.97
CA PHE A 17 4.75 4.74 -4.92
C PHE A 17 3.88 3.75 -4.13
N MET A 18 2.65 4.13 -3.82
CA MET A 18 1.72 3.24 -3.13
C MET A 18 1.44 2.00 -3.97
N ASP A 19 1.22 2.18 -5.27
CA ASP A 19 1.00 1.06 -6.17
C ASP A 19 2.21 0.12 -6.22
N GLU A 20 3.41 0.67 -6.36
CA GLU A 20 4.64 -0.12 -6.41
C GLU A 20 4.89 -0.89 -5.10
N VAL A 21 4.75 -0.22 -3.95
CA VAL A 21 4.96 -0.84 -2.64
C VAL A 21 3.87 -1.86 -2.35
N GLY A 22 2.63 -1.54 -2.70
CA GLY A 22 1.51 -2.47 -2.57
C GLY A 22 1.68 -3.72 -3.41
N ALA A 23 2.11 -3.56 -4.66
CA ALA A 23 2.37 -4.68 -5.56
C ALA A 23 3.47 -5.59 -5.01
N MET A 24 4.56 -5.02 -4.48
CA MET A 24 5.61 -5.80 -3.86
C MET A 24 5.09 -6.61 -2.65
N SER A 25 4.23 -6.00 -1.84
CA SER A 25 3.63 -6.67 -0.70
C SER A 25 2.74 -7.83 -1.15
N ALA A 26 1.92 -7.62 -2.17
CA ALA A 26 1.05 -8.64 -2.74
C ALA A 26 1.84 -9.78 -3.39
N MET A 27 2.89 -9.46 -4.13
CA MET A 27 3.75 -10.45 -4.77
C MET A 27 4.52 -11.29 -3.75
N ARG A 28 5.00 -10.66 -2.68
CA ARG A 28 5.67 -11.37 -1.60
C ARG A 28 4.73 -12.33 -0.89
N PHE A 29 3.50 -11.89 -0.64
CA PHE A 29 2.49 -12.71 -0.01
C PHE A 29 2.05 -13.89 -0.89
N SER A 30 1.75 -13.63 -2.16
CA SER A 30 1.21 -14.64 -3.08
C SER A 30 2.27 -15.55 -3.69
N GLY A 31 3.51 -15.07 -3.82
CA GLY A 31 4.55 -15.76 -4.58
C GLY A 31 4.35 -15.68 -6.08
N GLU A 32 3.49 -14.79 -6.55
CA GLU A 32 3.08 -14.67 -7.96
C GLU A 32 3.23 -13.22 -8.42
N GLN A 33 3.24 -13.02 -9.74
CA GLN A 33 3.07 -11.67 -10.29
C GLN A 33 1.67 -11.18 -9.97
N CYS A 34 1.54 -9.89 -9.69
CA CYS A 34 0.27 -9.28 -9.35
C CYS A 34 0.02 -8.03 -10.18
N VAL A 35 -1.24 -7.82 -10.54
CA VAL A 35 -1.68 -6.61 -11.23
C VAL A 35 -2.69 -5.87 -10.37
N THR A 36 -2.72 -4.56 -10.46
CA THR A 36 -3.66 -3.72 -9.74
C THR A 36 -5.05 -3.87 -10.35
N ALA A 37 -6.02 -4.31 -9.56
CA ALA A 37 -7.39 -4.49 -10.00
C ALA A 37 -8.30 -3.35 -9.56
N ALA A 38 -8.07 -2.79 -8.38
CA ALA A 38 -8.88 -1.70 -7.85
C ALA A 38 -8.09 -0.86 -6.84
N VAL A 39 -8.44 0.40 -6.76
CA VAL A 39 -7.92 1.34 -5.75
C VAL A 39 -9.15 1.95 -5.09
N ASP A 40 -9.30 1.71 -3.79
CA ASP A 40 -10.42 2.24 -3.03
C ASP A 40 -10.04 3.56 -2.36
N ALA A 41 -10.90 4.54 -2.50
CA ALA A 41 -10.92 5.77 -1.70
C ALA A 41 -9.53 6.32 -1.34
N LEU A 42 -8.74 6.69 -2.33
CA LEU A 42 -7.44 7.31 -2.09
C LEU A 42 -7.66 8.73 -1.53
N ASP A 43 -7.32 8.91 -0.27
CA ASP A 43 -7.52 10.16 0.45
C ASP A 43 -6.18 10.87 0.64
N PHE A 44 -6.00 11.98 -0.07
CA PHE A 44 -4.84 12.85 0.08
C PHE A 44 -5.18 13.99 1.03
N LYS A 45 -4.89 13.80 2.29
CA LYS A 45 -5.21 14.78 3.32
C LYS A 45 -4.27 15.98 3.28
N ARG A 46 -3.01 15.74 2.95
CA ARG A 46 -1.98 16.79 3.00
C ARG A 46 -0.90 16.53 1.96
N PRO A 47 -0.26 17.58 1.45
CA PRO A 47 0.90 17.41 0.57
C PRO A 47 2.14 17.03 1.38
N ILE A 48 3.13 16.50 0.69
CA ILE A 48 4.46 16.23 1.27
C ILE A 48 5.36 17.40 0.87
N PRO A 49 5.79 18.24 1.82
CA PRO A 49 6.64 19.39 1.51
C PRO A 49 7.98 18.98 0.92
N ARG A 50 8.53 19.89 0.13
CA ARG A 50 9.87 19.72 -0.40
C ARG A 50 10.89 19.57 0.74
N GLY A 51 11.76 18.59 0.61
CA GLY A 51 12.77 18.27 1.62
C GLY A 51 12.33 17.23 2.63
N ASP A 52 11.03 16.96 2.72
CA ASP A 52 10.55 15.88 3.57
C ASP A 52 10.66 14.54 2.84
N ILE A 53 10.73 13.48 3.62
CA ILE A 53 10.81 12.11 3.12
C ILE A 53 9.39 11.54 3.01
N ALA A 54 9.08 10.90 1.90
CA ALA A 54 7.84 10.15 1.77
C ALA A 54 8.09 8.73 2.25
N VAL A 55 7.31 8.28 3.22
CA VAL A 55 7.37 6.92 3.76
C VAL A 55 6.06 6.23 3.44
N VAL A 56 6.14 5.19 2.62
CA VAL A 56 4.96 4.41 2.24
C VAL A 56 5.05 3.04 2.90
N THR A 57 3.99 2.68 3.61
CA THR A 57 3.88 1.40 4.31
C THR A 57 2.70 0.62 3.76
N ALA A 58 2.90 -0.66 3.51
CA ALA A 58 1.87 -1.55 2.99
C ALA A 58 1.84 -2.84 3.80
N TRP A 59 0.62 -3.38 3.99
CA TRP A 59 0.46 -4.70 4.58
C TRP A 59 -0.78 -5.38 3.99
N VAL A 60 -0.66 -6.69 3.81
CA VAL A 60 -1.78 -7.52 3.36
C VAL A 60 -2.70 -7.77 4.56
N PHE A 61 -3.97 -7.51 4.40
CA PHE A 61 -4.94 -7.71 5.49
C PHE A 61 -6.10 -8.63 5.13
N ASP A 62 -6.27 -8.96 3.85
CA ASP A 62 -7.34 -9.84 3.40
C ASP A 62 -6.97 -10.48 2.07
N GLU A 63 -7.60 -11.58 1.74
CA GLU A 63 -7.43 -12.25 0.46
C GLU A 63 -8.76 -12.82 -0.03
N GLY A 64 -8.87 -12.95 -1.36
CA GLY A 64 -9.91 -13.73 -2.00
C GLY A 64 -9.30 -15.00 -2.59
N GLU A 65 -9.95 -15.59 -3.57
CA GLU A 65 -9.41 -16.78 -4.23
C GLU A 65 -8.15 -16.45 -5.04
N THR A 66 -8.19 -15.39 -5.83
CA THR A 66 -7.09 -14.94 -6.68
C THR A 66 -6.63 -13.51 -6.36
N SER A 67 -7.23 -12.89 -5.38
CA SER A 67 -6.98 -11.48 -5.05
C SER A 67 -6.33 -11.31 -3.68
N VAL A 68 -5.61 -10.19 -3.54
CA VAL A 68 -4.95 -9.79 -2.31
C VAL A 68 -5.33 -8.34 -2.04
N LYS A 69 -5.78 -8.06 -0.83
CA LYS A 69 -6.08 -6.71 -0.40
C LYS A 69 -4.98 -6.16 0.48
N VAL A 70 -4.52 -4.99 0.12
CA VAL A 70 -3.37 -4.34 0.75
C VAL A 70 -3.80 -2.98 1.27
N ARG A 71 -3.56 -2.75 2.54
CA ARG A 71 -3.72 -1.45 3.17
C ARG A 71 -2.43 -0.67 2.95
N LEU A 72 -2.55 0.57 2.49
CA LEU A 72 -1.40 1.45 2.30
C LEU A 72 -1.59 2.76 3.03
N THR A 73 -0.50 3.23 3.61
CA THR A 73 -0.43 4.56 4.19
C THR A 73 0.80 5.27 3.66
N ALA A 74 0.68 6.57 3.47
CA ALA A 74 1.82 7.41 3.15
C ALA A 74 1.97 8.46 4.25
N GLU A 75 3.21 8.69 4.67
CA GLU A 75 3.54 9.68 5.68
C GLU A 75 4.65 10.56 5.15
N ARG A 76 4.69 11.81 5.62
CA ARG A 76 5.86 12.65 5.47
C ARG A 76 6.70 12.57 6.72
N GLU A 77 8.00 12.59 6.57
CA GLU A 77 8.94 12.65 7.68
C GLU A 77 9.87 13.83 7.47
N ASN A 78 9.98 14.69 8.46
CA ASN A 78 10.98 15.75 8.45
C ASN A 78 12.33 15.11 8.79
N PRO A 79 13.31 15.13 7.86
CA PRO A 79 14.59 14.44 8.08
C PRO A 79 15.43 15.06 9.18
N LEU A 80 15.17 16.31 9.55
CA LEU A 80 15.93 17.01 10.59
C LEU A 80 15.41 16.73 11.99
N THR A 81 14.09 16.61 12.12
CA THR A 81 13.43 16.46 13.43
C THR A 81 12.90 15.06 13.67
N GLY A 82 12.71 14.27 12.61
CA GLY A 82 12.06 12.96 12.70
C GLY A 82 10.55 13.03 12.88
N GLU A 83 9.97 14.23 12.82
CA GLU A 83 8.53 14.40 12.94
C GLU A 83 7.83 13.78 11.73
N CYS A 84 6.83 12.92 12.00
CA CYS A 84 6.05 12.21 10.97
C CYS A 84 4.60 12.63 11.01
N GLU A 85 3.98 12.69 9.83
CA GLU A 85 2.57 13.02 9.70
C GLU A 85 1.97 12.21 8.56
N ARG A 86 0.80 11.60 8.80
CA ARG A 86 0.09 10.87 7.76
C ARG A 86 -0.50 11.84 6.74
N THR A 87 -0.20 11.60 5.47
CA THR A 87 -0.64 12.45 4.36
C THR A 87 -1.69 11.80 3.48
N SER A 88 -1.68 10.47 3.37
CA SER A 88 -2.67 9.76 2.58
C SER A 88 -2.81 8.31 3.02
N GLU A 89 -3.92 7.70 2.64
CA GLU A 89 -4.20 6.30 2.92
C GLU A 89 -5.15 5.73 1.87
N SER A 90 -5.04 4.43 1.63
CA SER A 90 -5.90 3.74 0.67
C SER A 90 -5.88 2.24 0.88
N VAL A 91 -6.78 1.56 0.18
CA VAL A 91 -6.79 0.11 0.04
C VAL A 91 -6.66 -0.23 -1.43
N PHE A 92 -5.69 -1.05 -1.78
CA PHE A 92 -5.50 -1.53 -3.14
C PHE A 92 -5.83 -3.01 -3.19
N THR A 93 -6.51 -3.41 -4.26
CA THR A 93 -6.76 -4.82 -4.55
C THR A 93 -5.89 -5.23 -5.72
N PHE A 94 -5.11 -6.30 -5.53
CA PHE A 94 -4.27 -6.88 -6.55
C PHE A 94 -4.79 -8.27 -6.90
N VAL A 95 -4.59 -8.68 -8.16
CA VAL A 95 -4.93 -10.03 -8.62
C VAL A 95 -3.63 -10.72 -9.00
N ALA A 96 -3.41 -11.91 -8.46
CA ALA A 96 -2.27 -12.74 -8.81
C ALA A 96 -2.51 -13.38 -10.19
N ILE A 97 -1.47 -13.37 -11.02
CA ILE A 97 -1.55 -13.86 -12.38
C ILE A 97 -0.38 -14.78 -12.70
N ASP A 98 -0.60 -15.69 -13.64
CA ASP A 98 0.44 -16.55 -14.21
C ASP A 98 1.15 -15.86 -15.39
N GLU A 99 2.05 -16.59 -16.05
CA GLU A 99 2.80 -16.10 -17.19
C GLU A 99 1.92 -15.68 -18.37
N ASP A 100 0.73 -16.29 -18.49
CA ASP A 100 -0.23 -15.98 -19.55
C ASP A 100 -1.19 -14.86 -19.15
N GLY A 101 -1.03 -14.29 -17.97
CA GLY A 101 -1.88 -13.23 -17.46
C GLY A 101 -3.20 -13.72 -16.88
N ARG A 102 -3.33 -15.01 -16.60
CA ARG A 102 -4.55 -15.59 -16.04
C ARG A 102 -4.51 -15.56 -14.52
N PRO A 103 -5.64 -15.29 -13.86
CA PRO A 103 -5.70 -15.32 -12.40
C PRO A 103 -5.29 -16.68 -11.83
N VAL A 104 -4.50 -16.66 -10.76
CA VAL A 104 -4.11 -17.85 -10.01
C VAL A 104 -4.48 -17.71 -8.55
N THR A 105 -4.71 -18.84 -7.89
CA THR A 105 -5.09 -18.84 -6.47
C THR A 105 -3.94 -18.35 -5.61
N VAL A 106 -4.30 -17.61 -4.55
CA VAL A 106 -3.36 -17.13 -3.56
C VAL A 106 -3.48 -17.94 -2.26
N PRO A 107 -2.44 -17.98 -1.43
CA PRO A 107 -2.53 -18.67 -0.14
C PRO A 107 -3.45 -17.93 0.82
N ASP A 108 -3.86 -18.62 1.87
CA ASP A 108 -4.64 -18.01 2.94
C ASP A 108 -3.74 -17.11 3.80
N LEU A 109 -4.30 -16.01 4.24
CA LEU A 109 -3.59 -15.11 5.16
C LEU A 109 -3.54 -15.75 6.53
N GLU A 110 -2.32 -15.94 7.04
CA GLU A 110 -2.10 -16.50 8.37
C GLU A 110 -1.90 -15.39 9.39
N ILE A 111 -2.64 -15.47 10.48
CA ILE A 111 -2.51 -14.55 11.60
C ILE A 111 -1.72 -15.26 12.69
N GLU A 112 -0.44 -14.94 12.79
CA GLU A 112 0.48 -15.60 13.71
C GLU A 112 0.75 -14.80 14.97
N SER A 113 0.37 -13.51 14.99
CA SER A 113 0.63 -12.64 16.13
C SER A 113 -0.52 -11.67 16.36
N GLU A 114 -0.55 -11.09 17.55
CA GLU A 114 -1.49 -10.03 17.87
C GLU A 114 -1.31 -8.82 16.96
N ARG A 115 -0.08 -8.53 16.55
CA ARG A 115 0.19 -7.46 15.62
C ARG A 115 -0.41 -7.73 14.24
N ASP A 116 -0.32 -8.98 13.75
CA ASP A 116 -0.92 -9.36 12.47
C ASP A 116 -2.43 -9.20 12.52
N GLU A 117 -3.06 -9.60 13.62
CA GLU A 117 -4.48 -9.43 13.83
C GLU A 117 -4.88 -7.96 13.83
N GLN A 118 -4.12 -7.11 14.52
CA GLN A 118 -4.36 -5.67 14.55
C GLN A 118 -4.23 -5.04 13.17
N LEU A 119 -3.23 -5.44 12.39
CA LEU A 119 -3.03 -4.93 11.03
C LEU A 119 -4.19 -5.33 10.11
N ARG A 120 -4.65 -6.57 10.22
CA ARG A 120 -5.81 -7.04 9.47
C ARG A 120 -7.06 -6.24 9.84
N ASP A 121 -7.31 -6.06 11.12
CA ASP A 121 -8.48 -5.33 11.61
C ASP A 121 -8.47 -3.88 11.12
N ARG A 122 -7.32 -3.22 11.15
CA ARG A 122 -7.19 -1.86 10.59
C ARG A 122 -7.49 -1.82 9.10
N GLY A 123 -7.04 -2.83 8.36
CA GLY A 123 -7.30 -2.92 6.93
C GLY A 123 -8.79 -3.08 6.65
N LEU A 124 -9.46 -3.97 7.38
CA LEU A 124 -10.90 -4.20 7.26
C LEU A 124 -11.70 -2.96 7.62
N ASP A 125 -11.34 -2.27 8.70
CA ASP A 125 -12.00 -1.03 9.12
C ASP A 125 -11.92 0.05 8.05
N ALA A 126 -10.82 0.11 7.32
CA ALA A 126 -10.62 1.10 6.26
C ALA A 126 -11.57 0.89 5.07
N GLN A 127 -12.13 -0.31 4.90
CA GLN A 127 -13.08 -0.61 3.82
C GLN A 127 -14.52 -0.27 4.19
N ASN A 128 -14.80 -0.17 5.46
CA ASN A 128 -16.12 0.15 5.98
C ASN A 128 -16.24 1.67 6.24
#